data_637639efcd813046ecdc6e4448a08946
#
_entry.id   637639efcd813046ecdc6e4448a08946
#
_cell.length_a   1.000
_cell.length_b   1.000
_cell.length_c   1.000
_cell.angle_alpha   90.00
_cell.angle_beta   90.00
_cell.angle_gamma   90.00
#
_symmetry.space_group_name_H-M   'P 1'
#
loop_
_entity.id
_entity.type
_entity.pdbx_description
1 polymer ?
#
loop_
_entity_poly.entity_id
_entity_poly.type
_entity_poly.pdbx_seq_one_letter_code
_entity_poly.pdbx_strand_id
1 'polypeptide(L)'
;AGTNGKGSVSAFLRSILEEAGLKTGMFTSPHLVDFRERIQVQGKMISKEDTARLGNKLLSMDFGVYPTMFDYCLAMALLYFKEQQCEVVILETGLGGTYDSTNACGIPDVTVIAKIGFDHMAILGDTLGKIASEKAGIIKHGTALVLESQEKEAMDVLTGAAQKAGIENVKIVDWDKIKILPQTDGKQCFSYGEAGPFTMQMLGVHQYENAVAAMLAAEFFLEKIADTGKIIESAIHSGIGKTTWMGRMELVSRDPFFLLDGAHNSNGVEALKKSL
;
A
#
# COMPACT_ATOMS: atom_id res chain seq x y z
N ALA A 1 0.81 -3.82 -5.42
CA ALA A 1 1.98 -4.70 -5.30
C ALA A 1 3.27 -3.88 -5.17
N GLY A 2 4.40 -4.55 -4.98
CA GLY A 2 5.73 -3.93 -4.85
C GLY A 2 6.68 -4.86 -4.10
N THR A 3 7.98 -4.59 -4.14
CA THR A 3 8.95 -5.23 -3.25
C THR A 3 8.93 -4.53 -1.90
N ASN A 4 9.16 -3.22 -1.90
CA ASN A 4 9.09 -2.37 -0.72
C ASN A 4 7.96 -1.34 -0.87
N GLY A 5 7.57 -0.67 0.21
CA GLY A 5 6.58 0.41 0.18
C GLY A 5 5.11 -0.01 0.29
N LYS A 6 4.73 -1.26 -0.04
CA LYS A 6 3.32 -1.71 -0.06
C LYS A 6 2.51 -1.30 1.17
N GLY A 7 2.95 -1.70 2.36
CA GLY A 7 2.25 -1.38 3.61
C GLY A 7 2.20 0.12 3.90
N SER A 8 3.28 0.87 3.60
CA SER A 8 3.31 2.33 3.76
C SER A 8 2.31 3.02 2.83
N VAL A 9 2.29 2.66 1.55
CA VAL A 9 1.30 3.17 0.58
C VAL A 9 -0.12 2.83 1.03
N SER A 10 -0.36 1.60 1.49
CA SER A 10 -1.67 1.18 2.02
C SER A 10 -2.09 2.01 3.24
N ALA A 11 -1.15 2.31 4.15
CA ALA A 11 -1.40 3.12 5.34
C ALA A 11 -1.73 4.59 4.99
N PHE A 12 -0.94 5.20 4.08
CA PHE A 12 -1.25 6.55 3.59
C PHE A 12 -2.60 6.60 2.89
N LEU A 13 -2.85 5.66 1.97
CA LEU A 13 -4.11 5.60 1.23
C LEU A 13 -5.31 5.43 2.17
N ARG A 14 -5.22 4.51 3.15
CA ARG A 14 -6.24 4.34 4.18
C ARG A 14 -6.54 5.66 4.89
N SER A 15 -5.50 6.32 5.39
CA SER A 15 -5.65 7.56 6.16
C SER A 15 -6.32 8.66 5.31
N ILE A 16 -5.94 8.81 4.03
CA ILE A 16 -6.55 9.77 3.12
C ILE A 16 -8.04 9.46 2.88
N LEU A 17 -8.38 8.19 2.63
CA LEU A 17 -9.77 7.78 2.37
C LEU A 17 -10.66 7.91 3.63
N GLU A 18 -10.11 7.64 4.81
CA GLU A 18 -10.79 7.88 6.08
C GLU A 18 -11.05 9.37 6.32
N GLU A 19 -10.11 10.26 6.01
CA GLU A 19 -10.28 11.72 6.08
C GLU A 19 -11.26 12.24 5.02
N ALA A 20 -11.43 11.54 3.91
CA ALA A 20 -12.49 11.80 2.93
C ALA A 20 -13.88 11.33 3.41
N GLY A 21 -13.99 10.73 4.60
CA GLY A 21 -15.24 10.28 5.21
C GLY A 21 -15.66 8.87 4.83
N LEU A 22 -14.81 8.09 4.14
CA LEU A 22 -15.14 6.73 3.70
C LEU A 22 -14.83 5.69 4.78
N LYS A 23 -15.75 4.72 4.97
CA LYS A 23 -15.50 3.57 5.82
C LYS A 23 -14.57 2.59 5.12
N THR A 24 -13.30 2.60 5.55
CA THR A 24 -12.19 1.92 4.87
C THR A 24 -11.81 0.62 5.56
N GLY A 25 -11.80 -0.48 4.81
CA GLY A 25 -11.19 -1.76 5.17
C GLY A 25 -9.77 -1.85 4.61
N MET A 26 -8.82 -2.40 5.39
CA MET A 26 -7.44 -2.60 4.94
C MET A 26 -6.95 -4.00 5.30
N PHE A 27 -6.44 -4.72 4.29
CA PHE A 27 -5.77 -6.01 4.43
C PHE A 27 -4.28 -5.85 4.11
N THR A 28 -3.41 -6.24 5.06
CA THR A 28 -1.95 -6.11 4.94
C THR A 28 -1.23 -7.37 5.40
N SER A 29 0.04 -7.54 4.97
CA SER A 29 0.90 -8.65 5.38
C SER A 29 2.40 -8.35 5.23
N PRO A 30 3.26 -8.99 6.06
CA PRO A 30 2.94 -9.74 7.27
C PRO A 30 2.53 -8.83 8.43
N HIS A 31 2.11 -9.41 9.55
CA HIS A 31 1.97 -8.70 10.83
C HIS A 31 3.33 -8.65 11.55
N LEU A 32 3.49 -7.72 12.47
CA LEU A 32 4.70 -7.59 13.29
C LEU A 32 4.56 -8.31 14.64
N VAL A 33 3.45 -8.11 15.33
CA VAL A 33 3.23 -8.63 16.70
C VAL A 33 1.94 -9.43 16.78
N ASP A 34 0.83 -8.90 16.28
CA ASP A 34 -0.50 -9.50 16.41
C ASP A 34 -1.06 -9.86 15.03
N PHE A 35 -1.50 -11.10 14.87
CA PHE A 35 -2.15 -11.58 13.65
C PHE A 35 -3.24 -10.63 13.13
N ARG A 36 -3.98 -9.99 14.03
CA ARG A 36 -5.10 -9.09 13.70
C ARG A 36 -4.69 -7.80 13.01
N GLU A 37 -3.39 -7.43 13.03
CA GLU A 37 -2.84 -6.31 12.26
C GLU A 37 -3.14 -6.44 10.77
N ARG A 38 -3.31 -7.68 10.28
CA ARG A 38 -3.60 -7.96 8.87
C ARG A 38 -4.97 -7.48 8.43
N ILE A 39 -5.92 -7.29 9.34
CA ILE A 39 -7.33 -6.99 9.05
C ILE A 39 -7.76 -5.80 9.88
N GLN A 40 -7.91 -4.66 9.26
CA GLN A 40 -8.26 -3.41 9.93
C GLN A 40 -9.47 -2.74 9.27
N VAL A 41 -10.32 -2.11 10.07
CA VAL A 41 -11.40 -1.23 9.63
C VAL A 41 -11.27 0.09 10.40
N GLN A 42 -11.21 1.21 9.69
CA GLN A 42 -11.01 2.55 10.27
C GLN A 42 -9.79 2.56 11.23
N GLY A 43 -8.68 1.97 10.79
CA GLY A 43 -7.43 1.89 11.56
C GLY A 43 -7.48 0.99 12.81
N LYS A 44 -8.58 0.29 13.06
CA LYS A 44 -8.74 -0.63 14.19
C LYS A 44 -8.65 -2.08 13.73
N MET A 45 -7.81 -2.86 14.39
CA MET A 45 -7.71 -4.31 14.14
C MET A 45 -9.05 -5.01 14.41
N ILE A 46 -9.33 -6.06 13.64
CA ILE A 46 -10.42 -7.00 13.89
C ILE A 46 -10.37 -7.49 15.35
N SER A 47 -11.54 -7.66 16.00
CA SER A 47 -11.59 -8.15 17.39
C SER A 47 -11.11 -9.61 17.49
N LYS A 48 -10.72 -10.05 18.70
CA LYS A 48 -10.38 -11.46 18.94
C LYS A 48 -11.60 -12.36 18.73
N GLU A 49 -12.75 -11.89 19.12
CA GLU A 49 -14.04 -12.55 19.01
C GLU A 49 -14.43 -12.77 17.54
N ASP A 50 -14.32 -11.73 16.71
CA ASP A 50 -14.60 -11.82 15.28
C ASP A 50 -13.57 -12.68 14.56
N THR A 51 -12.30 -12.59 14.95
CA THR A 51 -11.23 -13.45 14.42
C THR A 51 -11.56 -14.92 14.67
N ALA A 52 -11.94 -15.28 15.91
CA ALA A 52 -12.31 -16.64 16.26
C ALA A 52 -13.59 -17.10 15.54
N ARG A 53 -14.61 -16.24 15.51
CA ARG A 53 -15.89 -16.53 14.86
C ARG A 53 -15.73 -16.78 13.35
N LEU A 54 -15.07 -15.87 12.65
CA LEU A 54 -14.86 -15.98 11.21
C LEU A 54 -13.87 -17.11 10.86
N GLY A 55 -12.82 -17.27 11.67
CA GLY A 55 -11.87 -18.37 11.53
C GLY A 55 -12.56 -19.73 11.65
N ASN A 56 -13.36 -19.96 12.69
CA ASN A 56 -14.12 -21.20 12.85
C ASN A 56 -15.10 -21.43 11.70
N LYS A 57 -15.79 -20.38 11.25
CA LYS A 57 -16.69 -20.47 10.07
C LYS A 57 -15.93 -20.95 8.84
N LEU A 58 -14.78 -20.35 8.52
CA LEU A 58 -14.00 -20.71 7.34
C LEU A 58 -13.41 -22.13 7.46
N LEU A 59 -12.90 -22.50 8.64
CA LEU A 59 -12.36 -23.84 8.88
C LEU A 59 -13.41 -24.95 8.80
N SER A 60 -14.69 -24.63 9.01
CA SER A 60 -15.80 -25.59 8.88
C SER A 60 -16.31 -25.76 7.43
N MET A 61 -15.82 -24.95 6.49
CA MET A 61 -16.21 -25.03 5.09
C MET A 61 -15.34 -26.04 4.32
N ASP A 62 -15.96 -26.82 3.47
CA ASP A 62 -15.24 -27.65 2.49
C ASP A 62 -15.08 -26.85 1.20
N PHE A 63 -13.83 -26.53 0.86
CA PHE A 63 -13.49 -25.79 -0.36
C PHE A 63 -13.16 -26.73 -1.54
N GLY A 64 -13.11 -28.04 -1.33
CA GLY A 64 -12.65 -29.01 -2.33
C GLY A 64 -11.14 -28.90 -2.69
N VAL A 65 -10.43 -27.98 -2.04
CA VAL A 65 -8.97 -27.72 -2.15
C VAL A 65 -8.44 -27.36 -0.77
N TYR A 66 -7.11 -27.40 -0.61
CA TYR A 66 -6.47 -26.99 0.64
C TYR A 66 -6.00 -25.53 0.55
N PRO A 67 -6.75 -24.55 1.11
CA PRO A 67 -6.36 -23.16 1.11
C PRO A 67 -5.08 -22.95 1.95
N THR A 68 -4.26 -22.01 1.53
CA THR A 68 -3.11 -21.57 2.33
C THR A 68 -3.56 -20.72 3.51
N MET A 69 -2.66 -20.48 4.46
CA MET A 69 -2.92 -19.53 5.56
C MET A 69 -3.26 -18.14 5.03
N PHE A 70 -2.63 -17.72 3.93
CA PHE A 70 -2.90 -16.42 3.33
C PHE A 70 -4.32 -16.34 2.74
N ASP A 71 -4.79 -17.44 2.10
CA ASP A 71 -6.16 -17.54 1.57
C ASP A 71 -7.20 -17.40 2.68
N TYR A 72 -6.98 -18.10 3.82
CA TYR A 72 -7.86 -17.97 4.99
C TYR A 72 -7.87 -16.55 5.56
N CYS A 73 -6.69 -15.89 5.64
CA CYS A 73 -6.60 -14.51 6.11
C CYS A 73 -7.37 -13.56 5.20
N LEU A 74 -7.20 -13.67 3.89
CA LEU A 74 -7.89 -12.84 2.90
C LEU A 74 -9.41 -13.08 2.95
N ALA A 75 -9.85 -14.34 2.97
CA ALA A 75 -11.28 -14.67 3.06
C ALA A 75 -11.91 -14.11 4.34
N MET A 76 -11.20 -14.21 5.47
CA MET A 76 -11.62 -13.60 6.75
C MET A 76 -11.74 -12.09 6.63
N ALA A 77 -10.75 -11.44 6.03
CA ALA A 77 -10.76 -9.98 5.81
C ALA A 77 -11.97 -9.55 4.97
N LEU A 78 -12.21 -10.21 3.84
CA LEU A 78 -13.33 -9.88 2.95
C LEU A 78 -14.69 -10.08 3.62
N LEU A 79 -14.86 -11.17 4.38
CA LEU A 79 -16.07 -11.39 5.17
C LEU A 79 -16.27 -10.29 6.23
N TYR A 80 -15.20 -9.94 6.95
CA TYR A 80 -15.24 -8.90 7.96
C TYR A 80 -15.56 -7.53 7.36
N PHE A 81 -14.91 -7.14 6.26
CA PHE A 81 -15.17 -5.88 5.58
C PHE A 81 -16.62 -5.76 5.09
N LYS A 82 -17.18 -6.88 4.58
CA LYS A 82 -18.58 -6.95 4.19
C LYS A 82 -19.51 -6.77 5.39
N GLU A 83 -19.27 -7.47 6.50
CA GLU A 83 -20.06 -7.35 7.72
C GLU A 83 -19.99 -5.94 8.33
N GLN A 84 -18.80 -5.33 8.23
CA GLN A 84 -18.57 -3.95 8.67
C GLN A 84 -19.10 -2.89 7.69
N GLN A 85 -19.64 -3.30 6.53
CA GLN A 85 -20.13 -2.39 5.50
C GLN A 85 -19.08 -1.37 5.06
N CYS A 86 -17.84 -1.84 4.82
CA CYS A 86 -16.79 -0.98 4.27
C CYS A 86 -17.18 -0.50 2.86
N GLU A 87 -17.00 0.80 2.62
CA GLU A 87 -17.29 1.45 1.34
C GLU A 87 -16.12 1.29 0.36
N VAL A 88 -14.91 1.19 0.90
CA VAL A 88 -13.69 0.96 0.16
C VAL A 88 -12.80 -0.04 0.87
N VAL A 89 -12.08 -0.85 0.09
CA VAL A 89 -11.18 -1.88 0.60
C VAL A 89 -9.80 -1.72 -0.05
N ILE A 90 -8.76 -1.68 0.77
CA ILE A 90 -7.36 -1.67 0.35
C ILE A 90 -6.80 -3.06 0.56
N LEU A 91 -6.29 -3.68 -0.51
CA LEU A 91 -5.71 -5.01 -0.48
C LEU A 91 -4.20 -4.94 -0.79
N GLU A 92 -3.37 -5.20 0.19
CA GLU A 92 -1.94 -5.39 -0.02
C GLU A 92 -1.67 -6.78 -0.58
N THR A 93 -1.01 -6.86 -1.74
CA THR A 93 -0.53 -8.10 -2.33
C THR A 93 0.52 -8.76 -1.42
N GLY A 94 0.37 -10.03 -1.11
CA GLY A 94 1.31 -10.77 -0.25
C GLY A 94 2.62 -11.03 -0.95
N LEU A 95 2.58 -11.71 -2.11
CA LEU A 95 3.78 -12.09 -2.87
C LEU A 95 3.51 -12.05 -4.38
N GLY A 96 4.44 -11.44 -5.13
CA GLY A 96 4.32 -11.34 -6.58
C GLY A 96 3.13 -10.47 -6.99
N GLY A 97 2.17 -11.02 -7.68
CA GLY A 97 0.96 -10.38 -8.15
C GLY A 97 0.06 -11.33 -8.94
N THR A 98 0.60 -11.93 -10.00
CA THR A 98 -0.16 -12.81 -10.93
C THR A 98 -0.95 -13.90 -10.21
N TYR A 99 -0.28 -14.61 -9.31
CA TYR A 99 -0.85 -15.74 -8.57
C TYR A 99 -1.19 -15.43 -7.12
N ASP A 100 -1.11 -14.16 -6.73
CA ASP A 100 -1.47 -13.75 -5.38
C ASP A 100 -2.99 -13.86 -5.17
N SER A 101 -3.41 -14.35 -4.01
CA SER A 101 -4.82 -14.56 -3.69
C SER A 101 -5.63 -13.27 -3.78
N THR A 102 -5.04 -12.10 -3.48
CA THR A 102 -5.70 -10.80 -3.63
C THR A 102 -6.08 -10.50 -5.07
N ASN A 103 -5.37 -11.08 -6.04
CA ASN A 103 -5.66 -10.90 -7.47
C ASN A 103 -6.97 -11.58 -7.91
N ALA A 104 -7.52 -12.49 -7.11
CA ALA A 104 -8.83 -13.12 -7.35
C ALA A 104 -10.02 -12.21 -7.02
N CYS A 105 -9.80 -11.08 -6.34
CA CYS A 105 -10.88 -10.18 -5.87
C CYS A 105 -11.52 -9.32 -6.98
N GLY A 106 -11.29 -9.64 -8.25
CA GLY A 106 -11.91 -8.93 -9.38
C GLY A 106 -11.01 -7.82 -9.95
N ILE A 107 -11.63 -6.82 -10.55
CA ILE A 107 -10.94 -5.66 -11.14
C ILE A 107 -10.93 -4.55 -10.10
N PRO A 108 -9.76 -4.08 -9.63
CA PRO A 108 -9.71 -2.97 -8.70
C PRO A 108 -10.01 -1.64 -9.41
N ASP A 109 -10.56 -0.67 -8.68
CA ASP A 109 -10.74 0.69 -9.20
C ASP A 109 -9.38 1.35 -9.46
N VAL A 110 -8.42 1.14 -8.57
CA VAL A 110 -7.05 1.64 -8.69
C VAL A 110 -6.05 0.54 -8.36
N THR A 111 -5.05 0.38 -9.20
CA THR A 111 -3.89 -0.48 -8.97
C THR A 111 -2.67 0.38 -8.65
N VAL A 112 -1.93 0.03 -7.60
CA VAL A 112 -0.66 0.69 -7.25
C VAL A 112 0.48 -0.31 -7.30
N ILE A 113 1.56 0.02 -8.00
CA ILE A 113 2.82 -0.72 -7.96
C ILE A 113 3.87 0.17 -7.29
N ALA A 114 4.19 -0.17 -6.05
CA ALA A 114 5.25 0.48 -5.29
C ALA A 114 6.65 -0.01 -5.76
N LYS A 115 7.72 0.44 -5.11
CA LYS A 115 9.11 0.16 -5.51
C LYS A 115 9.39 -1.31 -5.75
N ILE A 116 9.95 -1.62 -6.91
CA ILE A 116 10.44 -2.96 -7.28
C ILE A 116 11.93 -3.05 -6.96
N GLY A 117 12.34 -4.17 -6.41
CA GLY A 117 13.72 -4.51 -6.10
C GLY A 117 13.90 -6.01 -6.02
N PHE A 118 15.12 -6.44 -5.76
CA PHE A 118 15.44 -7.86 -5.60
C PHE A 118 14.94 -8.37 -4.25
N ASP A 119 13.98 -9.29 -4.30
CA ASP A 119 13.46 -10.02 -3.16
C ASP A 119 12.75 -11.28 -3.65
N HIS A 120 12.68 -12.32 -2.82
CA HIS A 120 12.03 -13.59 -3.16
C HIS A 120 12.47 -14.18 -4.51
N MET A 121 13.74 -14.03 -4.88
CA MET A 121 14.29 -14.37 -6.19
C MET A 121 14.08 -15.84 -6.58
N ALA A 122 14.06 -16.73 -5.60
CA ALA A 122 13.78 -18.16 -5.83
C ALA A 122 12.36 -18.42 -6.40
N ILE A 123 11.43 -17.49 -6.20
CA ILE A 123 10.02 -17.60 -6.63
C ILE A 123 9.72 -16.64 -7.79
N LEU A 124 10.13 -15.38 -7.66
CA LEU A 124 9.76 -14.30 -8.59
C LEU A 124 10.74 -14.13 -9.75
N GLY A 125 11.91 -14.78 -9.68
CA GLY A 125 12.98 -14.69 -10.67
C GLY A 125 14.13 -13.79 -10.25
N ASP A 126 15.21 -13.85 -11.01
CA ASP A 126 16.54 -13.33 -10.73
C ASP A 126 16.86 -12.02 -11.47
N THR A 127 15.88 -11.40 -12.13
CA THR A 127 16.00 -10.08 -12.79
C THR A 127 14.85 -9.17 -12.36
N LEU A 128 15.08 -7.86 -12.43
CA LEU A 128 14.03 -6.86 -12.13
C LEU A 128 12.84 -6.99 -13.10
N GLY A 129 13.10 -7.34 -14.36
CA GLY A 129 12.05 -7.57 -15.35
C GLY A 129 11.15 -8.76 -15.00
N LYS A 130 11.71 -9.88 -14.54
CA LYS A 130 10.92 -11.04 -14.11
C LYS A 130 10.07 -10.70 -12.87
N ILE A 131 10.67 -10.04 -11.87
CA ILE A 131 9.97 -9.59 -10.65
C ILE A 131 8.86 -8.59 -11.01
N ALA A 132 9.14 -7.66 -11.92
CA ALA A 132 8.15 -6.70 -12.42
C ALA A 132 7.01 -7.40 -13.17
N SER A 133 7.31 -8.41 -13.99
CA SER A 133 6.31 -9.20 -14.73
C SER A 133 5.34 -9.91 -13.79
N GLU A 134 5.83 -10.53 -12.71
CA GLU A 134 4.97 -11.15 -11.71
C GLU A 134 4.06 -10.12 -11.02
N LYS A 135 4.59 -8.94 -10.69
CA LYS A 135 3.79 -7.87 -10.07
C LYS A 135 2.81 -7.23 -11.04
N ALA A 136 3.16 -7.14 -12.31
CA ALA A 136 2.29 -6.63 -13.37
C ALA A 136 0.99 -7.43 -13.56
N GLY A 137 0.92 -8.68 -13.07
CA GLY A 137 -0.27 -9.51 -13.14
C GLY A 137 -1.50 -8.96 -12.41
N ILE A 138 -1.33 -7.93 -11.56
CA ILE A 138 -2.48 -7.22 -10.95
C ILE A 138 -3.01 -6.06 -11.81
N ILE A 139 -2.32 -5.70 -12.89
CA ILE A 139 -2.76 -4.65 -13.82
C ILE A 139 -3.85 -5.24 -14.72
N LYS A 140 -5.08 -4.79 -14.56
CA LYS A 140 -6.26 -5.31 -15.26
C LYS A 140 -6.92 -4.20 -16.09
N HIS A 141 -7.50 -4.56 -17.21
CA HIS A 141 -8.32 -3.64 -18.00
C HIS A 141 -9.41 -2.99 -17.13
N GLY A 142 -9.59 -1.67 -17.27
CA GLY A 142 -10.60 -0.91 -16.53
C GLY A 142 -10.15 -0.36 -15.17
N THR A 143 -8.91 -0.64 -14.72
CA THR A 143 -8.32 0.00 -13.54
C THR A 143 -7.66 1.34 -13.88
N ALA A 144 -7.54 2.24 -12.91
CA ALA A 144 -6.52 3.30 -12.96
C ALA A 144 -5.20 2.76 -12.39
N LEU A 145 -4.06 3.21 -12.89
CA LEU A 145 -2.75 2.69 -12.52
C LEU A 145 -1.85 3.79 -11.96
N VAL A 146 -1.27 3.55 -10.79
CA VAL A 146 -0.21 4.37 -10.20
C VAL A 146 1.06 3.55 -10.08
N LEU A 147 2.16 4.07 -10.60
CA LEU A 147 3.50 3.47 -10.51
C LEU A 147 4.42 4.40 -9.71
N GLU A 148 5.12 3.89 -8.72
CA GLU A 148 6.31 4.58 -8.23
C GLU A 148 7.41 4.58 -9.29
N SER A 149 8.39 5.49 -9.16
CA SER A 149 9.55 5.50 -10.06
C SER A 149 10.32 4.17 -9.95
N GLN A 150 10.75 3.61 -11.06
CA GLN A 150 11.39 2.30 -11.13
C GLN A 150 12.70 2.38 -11.91
N GLU A 151 13.54 1.36 -11.74
CA GLU A 151 14.61 1.11 -12.69
C GLU A 151 14.04 0.84 -14.09
N LYS A 152 14.77 1.22 -15.13
CA LYS A 152 14.27 1.19 -16.52
C LYS A 152 13.71 -0.18 -16.92
N GLU A 153 14.41 -1.27 -16.57
CA GLU A 153 13.97 -2.64 -16.88
C GLU A 153 12.57 -2.95 -16.30
N ALA A 154 12.34 -2.58 -15.05
CA ALA A 154 11.05 -2.79 -14.39
C ALA A 154 9.97 -1.86 -14.97
N MET A 155 10.32 -0.60 -15.24
CA MET A 155 9.37 0.38 -15.81
C MET A 155 8.91 -0.03 -17.20
N ASP A 156 9.81 -0.50 -18.06
CA ASP A 156 9.48 -0.97 -19.42
C ASP A 156 8.49 -2.15 -19.38
N VAL A 157 8.63 -3.06 -18.40
CA VAL A 157 7.69 -4.18 -18.21
C VAL A 157 6.32 -3.69 -17.74
N LEU A 158 6.28 -2.80 -16.74
CA LEU A 158 5.02 -2.31 -16.17
C LEU A 158 4.22 -1.46 -17.17
N THR A 159 4.91 -0.57 -17.90
CA THR A 159 4.27 0.25 -18.92
C THR A 159 3.79 -0.59 -20.12
N GLY A 160 4.57 -1.61 -20.51
CA GLY A 160 4.15 -2.58 -21.50
C GLY A 160 2.93 -3.39 -21.08
N ALA A 161 2.83 -3.75 -19.79
CA ALA A 161 1.65 -4.43 -19.24
C ALA A 161 0.43 -3.51 -19.22
N ALA A 162 0.59 -2.26 -18.83
CA ALA A 162 -0.47 -1.26 -18.87
C ALA A 162 -1.02 -1.04 -20.28
N GLN A 163 -0.13 -0.93 -21.28
CA GLN A 163 -0.50 -0.79 -22.67
C GLN A 163 -1.28 -2.02 -23.18
N LYS A 164 -0.81 -3.24 -22.87
CA LYS A 164 -1.49 -4.49 -23.23
C LYS A 164 -2.88 -4.61 -22.60
N ALA A 165 -3.03 -4.12 -21.37
CA ALA A 165 -4.31 -4.09 -20.65
C ALA A 165 -5.23 -2.94 -21.12
N GLY A 166 -4.76 -2.06 -22.01
CA GLY A 166 -5.53 -0.91 -22.47
C GLY A 166 -5.82 0.10 -21.37
N ILE A 167 -4.86 0.32 -20.44
CA ILE A 167 -5.02 1.29 -19.37
C ILE A 167 -4.77 2.69 -19.91
N GLU A 168 -5.78 3.55 -19.84
CA GLU A 168 -5.69 4.96 -20.27
C GLU A 168 -5.23 5.88 -19.14
N ASN A 169 -5.67 5.59 -17.93
CA ASN A 169 -5.38 6.39 -16.73
C ASN A 169 -4.15 5.84 -16.00
N VAL A 170 -2.97 6.34 -16.38
CA VAL A 170 -1.69 5.98 -15.75
C VAL A 170 -1.04 7.23 -15.17
N LYS A 171 -0.72 7.22 -13.86
CA LYS A 171 0.13 8.22 -13.21
C LYS A 171 1.42 7.55 -12.74
N ILE A 172 2.56 8.18 -13.03
CA ILE A 172 3.87 7.74 -12.55
C ILE A 172 4.36 8.79 -11.55
N VAL A 173 4.80 8.35 -10.38
CA VAL A 173 5.43 9.24 -9.42
C VAL A 173 6.72 9.77 -10.03
N ASP A 174 6.81 11.08 -10.15
CA ASP A 174 7.95 11.79 -10.69
C ASP A 174 8.77 12.36 -9.52
N TRP A 175 9.93 11.76 -9.24
CA TRP A 175 10.78 12.19 -8.16
C TRP A 175 11.23 13.65 -8.29
N ASP A 176 11.42 14.14 -9.50
CA ASP A 176 11.88 15.52 -9.74
C ASP A 176 10.83 16.57 -9.35
N LYS A 177 9.56 16.15 -9.21
CA LYS A 177 8.48 16.99 -8.69
C LYS A 177 8.40 16.99 -7.17
N ILE A 178 9.09 16.10 -6.47
CA ILE A 178 9.13 16.05 -5.01
C ILE A 178 10.16 17.08 -4.52
N LYS A 179 9.69 18.13 -3.85
CA LYS A 179 10.56 19.11 -3.19
C LYS A 179 10.55 18.85 -1.69
N ILE A 180 11.69 18.39 -1.16
CA ILE A 180 11.86 18.20 0.28
C ILE A 180 12.03 19.58 0.92
N LEU A 181 11.23 19.84 1.94
CA LEU A 181 11.21 21.10 2.69
C LEU A 181 11.84 20.90 4.07
N PRO A 182 12.24 22.00 4.75
CA PRO A 182 12.73 21.90 6.13
C PRO A 182 11.74 21.17 7.04
N GLN A 183 12.27 20.32 7.91
CA GLN A 183 11.45 19.63 8.91
C GLN A 183 10.83 20.63 9.89
N THR A 184 9.59 20.36 10.30
CA THR A 184 8.87 21.14 11.29
C THR A 184 8.40 20.21 12.40
N ASP A 185 8.75 20.51 13.64
CA ASP A 185 8.40 19.73 14.85
C ASP A 185 8.73 18.23 14.73
N GLY A 186 9.89 17.93 14.11
CA GLY A 186 10.34 16.55 13.91
C GLY A 186 9.57 15.76 12.84
N LYS A 187 8.71 16.43 12.07
CA LYS A 187 7.96 15.86 10.95
C LYS A 187 8.65 16.18 9.65
N GLN A 188 8.62 15.26 8.71
CA GLN A 188 9.06 15.49 7.35
C GLN A 188 8.08 16.40 6.60
N CYS A 189 8.61 17.33 5.81
CA CYS A 189 7.80 18.25 5.00
C CYS A 189 8.22 18.16 3.54
N PHE A 190 7.23 18.22 2.63
CA PHE A 190 7.48 18.19 1.18
C PHE A 190 6.34 18.83 0.39
N SER A 191 6.60 19.12 -0.89
CA SER A 191 5.57 19.39 -1.88
C SER A 191 5.75 18.49 -3.11
N TYR A 192 4.69 18.33 -3.91
CA TYR A 192 4.71 17.58 -5.15
C TYR A 192 4.13 18.42 -6.27
N GLY A 193 4.99 18.90 -7.19
CA GLY A 193 4.60 19.91 -8.17
C GLY A 193 4.10 21.16 -7.49
N GLU A 194 2.83 21.52 -7.75
CA GLU A 194 2.16 22.68 -7.13
C GLU A 194 1.38 22.30 -5.86
N ALA A 195 1.21 21.00 -5.59
CA ALA A 195 0.47 20.53 -4.43
C ALA A 195 1.33 20.54 -3.15
N GLY A 196 0.72 20.89 -2.03
CA GLY A 196 1.38 20.98 -0.72
C GLY A 196 1.49 22.42 -0.19
N PRO A 197 2.31 22.71 0.83
CA PRO A 197 3.21 21.76 1.48
C PRO A 197 2.49 20.70 2.33
N PHE A 198 2.97 19.47 2.29
CA PHE A 198 2.52 18.38 3.13
C PHE A 198 3.46 18.16 4.30
N THR A 199 2.91 17.79 5.45
CA THR A 199 3.70 17.30 6.60
C THR A 199 3.36 15.85 6.87
N MET A 200 4.35 15.01 7.18
CA MET A 200 4.12 13.59 7.52
C MET A 200 4.93 13.17 8.74
N GLN A 201 4.37 12.24 9.51
CA GLN A 201 5.00 11.69 10.70
C GLN A 201 5.96 10.54 10.37
N MET A 202 5.68 9.82 9.29
CA MET A 202 6.53 8.71 8.85
C MET A 202 7.88 9.24 8.37
N LEU A 203 8.94 8.64 8.91
CA LEU A 203 10.32 9.04 8.62
C LEU A 203 10.89 8.24 7.45
N GLY A 204 11.91 8.80 6.80
CA GLY A 204 12.66 8.16 5.72
C GLY A 204 12.37 8.74 4.33
N VAL A 205 13.43 8.86 3.52
CA VAL A 205 13.36 9.47 2.18
C VAL A 205 12.38 8.75 1.25
N HIS A 206 12.32 7.42 1.36
CA HIS A 206 11.39 6.60 0.57
C HIS A 206 9.90 6.86 0.88
N GLN A 207 9.58 7.44 2.03
CA GLN A 207 8.19 7.74 2.39
C GLN A 207 7.59 8.89 1.57
N TYR A 208 8.42 9.74 0.97
CA TYR A 208 7.92 10.78 0.05
C TYR A 208 7.27 10.14 -1.19
N GLU A 209 7.93 9.15 -1.83
CA GLU A 209 7.34 8.43 -2.97
C GLU A 209 6.10 7.64 -2.56
N ASN A 210 6.13 6.93 -1.42
CA ASN A 210 4.98 6.19 -0.90
C ASN A 210 3.77 7.11 -0.66
N ALA A 211 3.99 8.30 -0.07
CA ALA A 211 2.94 9.28 0.18
C ALA A 211 2.34 9.83 -1.13
N VAL A 212 3.21 10.17 -2.11
CA VAL A 212 2.76 10.63 -3.43
C VAL A 212 2.01 9.54 -4.17
N ALA A 213 2.48 8.29 -4.15
CA ALA A 213 1.77 7.18 -4.79
C ALA A 213 0.36 6.98 -4.18
N ALA A 214 0.25 7.06 -2.86
CA ALA A 214 -1.04 6.99 -2.18
C ALA A 214 -1.94 8.20 -2.50
N MET A 215 -1.38 9.41 -2.57
CA MET A 215 -2.09 10.62 -2.97
C MET A 215 -2.68 10.48 -4.37
N LEU A 216 -1.87 10.09 -5.36
CA LEU A 216 -2.31 9.92 -6.74
C LEU A 216 -3.37 8.82 -6.88
N ALA A 217 -3.26 7.74 -6.07
CA ALA A 217 -4.26 6.68 -6.03
C ALA A 217 -5.58 7.17 -5.41
N ALA A 218 -5.50 7.95 -4.33
CA ALA A 218 -6.67 8.55 -3.71
C ALA A 218 -7.38 9.54 -4.64
N GLU A 219 -6.63 10.38 -5.36
CA GLU A 219 -7.18 11.27 -6.38
C GLU A 219 -8.01 10.50 -7.42
N PHE A 220 -7.44 9.48 -8.07
CA PHE A 220 -8.16 8.66 -9.03
C PHE A 220 -9.45 8.05 -8.48
N PHE A 221 -9.40 7.56 -7.23
CA PHE A 221 -10.56 6.94 -6.62
C PHE A 221 -11.63 7.97 -6.23
N LEU A 222 -11.21 9.06 -5.58
CA LEU A 222 -12.13 10.09 -5.07
C LEU A 222 -12.78 10.91 -6.21
N GLU A 223 -12.05 11.21 -7.28
CA GLU A 223 -12.60 11.85 -8.47
C GLU A 223 -13.73 11.03 -9.12
N LYS A 224 -13.68 9.69 -8.99
CA LYS A 224 -14.71 8.81 -9.52
C LYS A 224 -16.00 8.83 -8.70
N ILE A 225 -15.92 9.09 -7.38
CA ILE A 225 -17.05 8.97 -6.46
C ILE A 225 -17.56 10.31 -5.90
N ALA A 226 -16.76 11.38 -6.02
CA ALA A 226 -17.06 12.69 -5.45
C ALA A 226 -16.65 13.82 -6.41
N ASP A 227 -17.53 14.80 -6.58
CA ASP A 227 -17.34 15.93 -7.53
C ASP A 227 -16.80 17.20 -6.85
N THR A 228 -15.96 17.10 -5.80
CA THR A 228 -15.50 18.27 -5.03
C THR A 228 -14.00 18.26 -4.74
N GLY A 229 -13.20 18.87 -5.62
CA GLY A 229 -11.74 18.96 -5.51
C GLY A 229 -11.22 19.49 -4.16
N LYS A 230 -11.92 20.43 -3.49
CA LYS A 230 -11.53 20.95 -2.16
C LYS A 230 -11.60 19.90 -1.05
N ILE A 231 -12.56 18.97 -1.11
CA ILE A 231 -12.67 17.89 -0.12
C ILE A 231 -11.51 16.92 -0.33
N ILE A 232 -11.17 16.62 -1.58
CA ILE A 232 -10.05 15.73 -1.94
C ILE A 232 -8.73 16.31 -1.42
N GLU A 233 -8.45 17.57 -1.68
CA GLU A 233 -7.25 18.25 -1.21
C GLU A 233 -7.12 18.24 0.32
N SER A 234 -8.19 18.59 1.03
CA SER A 234 -8.22 18.58 2.50
C SER A 234 -7.99 17.18 3.07
N ALA A 235 -8.62 16.15 2.47
CA ALA A 235 -8.46 14.77 2.88
C ALA A 235 -7.01 14.27 2.67
N ILE A 236 -6.39 14.63 1.55
CA ILE A 236 -4.98 14.30 1.25
C ILE A 236 -4.06 14.94 2.28
N HIS A 237 -4.18 16.23 2.55
CA HIS A 237 -3.36 16.93 3.54
C HIS A 237 -3.49 16.31 4.94
N SER A 238 -4.72 16.12 5.40
CA SER A 238 -5.00 15.55 6.72
C SER A 238 -4.53 14.10 6.81
N GLY A 239 -4.82 13.30 5.78
CA GLY A 239 -4.48 11.89 5.74
C GLY A 239 -2.97 11.65 5.76
N ILE A 240 -2.20 12.35 4.92
CA ILE A 240 -0.73 12.27 4.92
C ILE A 240 -0.19 12.67 6.30
N GLY A 241 -0.72 13.75 6.89
CA GLY A 241 -0.26 14.27 8.19
C GLY A 241 -0.52 13.35 9.38
N LYS A 242 -1.58 12.52 9.31
CA LYS A 242 -1.98 11.60 10.39
C LYS A 242 -1.40 10.19 10.23
N THR A 243 -0.89 9.84 9.06
CA THR A 243 -0.43 8.48 8.78
C THR A 243 0.71 8.06 9.68
N THR A 244 0.56 6.91 10.29
CA THR A 244 1.59 6.17 11.02
C THR A 244 1.58 4.70 10.57
N TRP A 245 2.74 4.05 10.58
CA TRP A 245 2.87 2.63 10.25
C TRP A 245 3.99 2.00 11.07
N MET A 246 3.65 1.01 11.89
CA MET A 246 4.62 0.37 12.79
C MET A 246 5.79 -0.26 12.02
N GLY A 247 6.98 -0.18 12.62
CA GLY A 247 8.20 -0.77 12.06
C GLY A 247 8.68 -0.12 10.76
N ARG A 248 8.36 1.15 10.52
CA ARG A 248 8.89 1.94 9.39
C ARG A 248 9.56 3.20 9.93
N MET A 249 10.86 3.09 10.23
CA MET A 249 11.65 4.11 10.91
C MET A 249 10.90 4.67 12.14
N GLU A 250 10.29 3.79 12.88
CA GLU A 250 9.47 4.13 14.05
C GLU A 250 10.38 4.50 15.23
N LEU A 251 10.25 5.74 15.69
CA LEU A 251 10.93 6.18 16.89
C LEU A 251 10.18 5.67 18.13
N VAL A 252 10.65 4.55 18.68
CA VAL A 252 10.03 3.89 19.84
C VAL A 252 10.38 4.61 21.15
N SER A 253 11.61 5.10 21.28
CA SER A 253 12.09 5.82 22.47
C SER A 253 13.12 6.88 22.09
N ARG A 254 13.15 7.97 22.84
CA ARG A 254 14.19 9.04 22.73
C ARG A 254 15.31 8.88 23.75
N ASP A 255 15.07 8.19 24.83
CA ASP A 255 16.06 7.92 25.88
C ASP A 255 15.85 6.49 26.45
N PRO A 256 16.71 5.52 26.13
CA PRO A 256 17.72 5.62 25.06
C PRO A 256 17.07 5.80 23.69
N PHE A 257 17.81 6.39 22.75
CA PHE A 257 17.32 6.52 21.37
C PHE A 257 17.14 5.14 20.75
N PHE A 258 15.90 4.81 20.37
CA PHE A 258 15.56 3.52 19.78
C PHE A 258 14.67 3.70 18.56
N LEU A 259 15.21 3.35 17.39
CA LEU A 259 14.53 3.40 16.09
C LEU A 259 14.29 1.96 15.61
N LEU A 260 13.04 1.65 15.24
CA LEU A 260 12.65 0.35 14.71
C LEU A 260 12.34 0.46 13.22
N ASP A 261 12.96 -0.41 12.42
CA ASP A 261 12.68 -0.52 10.99
C ASP A 261 12.63 -1.97 10.52
N GLY A 262 11.74 -2.27 9.60
CA GLY A 262 11.53 -3.60 9.01
C GLY A 262 12.34 -3.87 7.75
N ALA A 263 13.39 -3.11 7.44
CA ALA A 263 14.27 -3.37 6.30
C ALA A 263 14.96 -4.73 6.43
N HIS A 264 14.75 -5.61 5.44
CA HIS A 264 15.23 -6.99 5.45
C HIS A 264 15.77 -7.47 4.09
N ASN A 265 15.78 -6.59 3.08
CA ASN A 265 16.38 -6.82 1.78
C ASN A 265 17.33 -5.68 1.42
N SER A 266 18.18 -5.86 0.40
CA SER A 266 19.22 -4.89 0.03
C SER A 266 18.66 -3.50 -0.25
N ASN A 267 17.56 -3.40 -0.99
CA ASN A 267 16.94 -2.12 -1.31
C ASN A 267 16.37 -1.42 -0.07
N GLY A 268 15.75 -2.18 0.86
CA GLY A 268 15.25 -1.65 2.13
C GLY A 268 16.36 -1.11 3.02
N VAL A 269 17.46 -1.88 3.16
CA VAL A 269 18.64 -1.46 3.94
C VAL A 269 19.29 -0.22 3.33
N GLU A 270 19.35 -0.12 2.00
CA GLU A 270 19.90 1.05 1.32
C GLU A 270 19.03 2.30 1.52
N ALA A 271 17.69 2.14 1.47
CA ALA A 271 16.75 3.21 1.77
C ALA A 271 16.87 3.69 3.24
N LEU A 272 17.00 2.75 4.18
CA LEU A 272 17.25 3.05 5.59
C LEU A 272 18.56 3.83 5.77
N LYS A 273 19.67 3.36 5.17
CA LYS A 273 20.96 4.04 5.21
C LYS A 273 20.92 5.47 4.68
N LYS A 274 20.16 5.73 3.62
CA LYS A 274 19.98 7.08 3.06
C LYS A 274 19.15 8.01 3.97
N SER A 275 18.39 7.42 4.88
CA SER A 275 17.46 8.13 5.76
C SER A 275 18.04 8.43 7.14
N LEU A 276 19.13 7.76 7.53
CA LEU A 276 19.91 7.98 8.77
C LEU A 276 21.03 9.01 8.54
#